data_a15906b387d0614e441ecfacb4a97ce4
#
_entry.id   a15906b387d0614e441ecfacb4a97ce4
#
_cell.length_a   1.000
_cell.length_b   1.000
_cell.length_c   1.000
_cell.angle_alpha   90.00
_cell.angle_beta   90.00
_cell.angle_gamma   90.00
#
_symmetry.space_group_name_H-M   'P 1'
#
loop_
_entity.id
_entity.type
_entity.pdbx_description
1 polymer ?
#
loop_
_entity_poly.entity_id
_entity_poly.type
_entity_poly.pdbx_seq_one_letter_code
_entity_poly.pdbx_strand_id
1 'polypeptide(L)'
;MNFREATFQALQEILLSNQRDFGEIYLVGGYIRDHLLGCTSHDFDFVIKNDAIKDARIIANHFNGAFYILDKTRQTARALINIEGERIVVDCTLLHPHGILSDLRQRDFTINAMAVDLKKPDDL
;
A
#
# COMPACT_ATOMS: atom_id res chain seq x y z
N MET A 1 -20.46 -4.88 1.14
CA MET A 1 -19.02 -4.56 0.90
C MET A 1 -18.47 -5.60 -0.06
N ASN A 2 -17.88 -5.18 -1.17
CA ASN A 2 -17.32 -6.11 -2.14
C ASN A 2 -15.91 -6.56 -1.72
N PHE A 3 -15.36 -7.54 -2.44
CA PHE A 3 -14.05 -8.11 -2.12
C PHE A 3 -12.96 -7.05 -2.08
N ARG A 4 -12.95 -6.14 -3.06
CA ARG A 4 -11.94 -5.07 -3.15
C ARG A 4 -11.96 -4.16 -1.93
N GLU A 5 -13.16 -3.72 -1.54
CA GLU A 5 -13.32 -2.83 -0.39
C GLU A 5 -12.94 -3.52 0.92
N ALA A 6 -13.36 -4.78 1.08
CA ALA A 6 -13.03 -5.55 2.27
C ALA A 6 -11.53 -5.78 2.38
N THR A 7 -10.85 -6.08 1.26
CA THR A 7 -9.41 -6.28 1.23
C THR A 7 -8.68 -5.00 1.59
N PHE A 8 -9.04 -3.87 0.97
CA PHE A 8 -8.45 -2.58 1.27
C PHE A 8 -8.62 -2.22 2.74
N GLN A 9 -9.83 -2.41 3.27
CA GLN A 9 -10.13 -2.09 4.66
C GLN A 9 -9.30 -2.94 5.63
N ALA A 10 -9.15 -4.23 5.34
CA ALA A 10 -8.32 -5.10 6.18
C ALA A 10 -6.86 -4.65 6.19
N LEU A 11 -6.30 -4.33 5.03
CA LEU A 11 -4.93 -3.83 4.94
C LEU A 11 -4.78 -2.49 5.64
N GLN A 12 -5.73 -1.59 5.47
CA GLN A 12 -5.74 -0.29 6.12
C GLN A 12 -5.70 -0.44 7.64
N GLU A 13 -6.53 -1.31 8.20
CA GLU A 13 -6.58 -1.53 9.64
C GLU A 13 -5.24 -2.04 10.18
N ILE A 14 -4.62 -2.99 9.49
CA ILE A 14 -3.33 -3.53 9.90
C ILE A 14 -2.26 -2.44 9.87
N LEU A 15 -2.19 -1.68 8.78
CA LEU A 15 -1.17 -0.65 8.64
C LEU A 15 -1.36 0.48 9.65
N LEU A 16 -2.58 0.96 9.84
CA LEU A 16 -2.83 2.04 10.79
C LEU A 16 -2.59 1.61 12.24
N SER A 17 -2.92 0.37 12.59
CA SER A 17 -2.73 -0.11 13.96
C SER A 17 -1.27 -0.25 14.35
N ASN A 18 -0.36 -0.34 13.37
CA ASN A 18 1.07 -0.47 13.60
C ASN A 18 1.83 0.84 13.46
N GLN A 19 1.13 1.95 13.17
CA GLN A 19 1.77 3.26 13.09
C GLN A 19 1.88 3.86 14.47
N ARG A 20 3.06 4.40 14.76
CA ARG A 20 3.25 5.28 15.90
C ARG A 20 2.83 6.68 15.47
N ASP A 21 2.63 7.57 16.42
CA ASP A 21 2.15 8.93 16.22
C ASP A 21 2.61 9.56 14.91
N PHE A 22 1.66 10.15 14.18
CA PHE A 22 1.94 10.94 12.95
C PHE A 22 2.53 10.17 11.78
N GLY A 23 2.44 8.85 11.75
CA GLY A 23 2.85 8.07 10.59
C GLY A 23 2.01 8.43 9.37
N GLU A 24 2.66 8.72 8.25
CA GLU A 24 1.99 8.95 6.99
C GLU A 24 1.99 7.66 6.18
N ILE A 25 0.81 7.27 5.69
CA ILE A 25 0.64 6.10 4.82
C ILE A 25 -0.25 6.51 3.68
N TYR A 26 0.20 6.23 2.46
CA TYR A 26 -0.55 6.53 1.25
C TYR A 26 -0.71 5.28 0.41
N LEU A 27 -1.90 5.09 -0.14
CA LEU A 27 -2.13 4.12 -1.20
C LEU A 27 -1.88 4.82 -2.53
N VAL A 28 -1.05 4.23 -3.38
CA VAL A 28 -0.67 4.84 -4.66
C VAL A 28 -0.84 3.82 -5.79
N GLY A 29 -0.69 4.28 -7.03
CA GLY A 29 -0.54 3.44 -8.19
C GLY A 29 -1.81 2.76 -8.69
N GLY A 30 -1.64 1.51 -9.09
CA GLY A 30 -2.65 0.79 -9.89
C GLY A 30 -3.99 0.57 -9.22
N TYR A 31 -4.05 0.46 -7.88
CA TYR A 31 -5.32 0.28 -7.19
C TYR A 31 -6.26 1.48 -7.44
N ILE A 32 -5.72 2.70 -7.34
CA ILE A 32 -6.52 3.91 -7.54
C ILE A 32 -7.00 3.96 -8.98
N ARG A 33 -6.11 3.71 -9.94
CA ARG A 33 -6.46 3.67 -11.35
C ARG A 33 -7.58 2.64 -11.61
N ASP A 34 -7.42 1.44 -11.09
CA ASP A 34 -8.39 0.36 -11.32
C ASP A 34 -9.72 0.69 -10.67
N HIS A 35 -9.71 1.32 -9.50
CA HIS A 35 -10.92 1.78 -8.83
C HIS A 35 -11.70 2.79 -9.71
N LEU A 36 -10.97 3.77 -10.26
CA LEU A 36 -11.60 4.79 -11.11
C LEU A 36 -12.15 4.21 -12.41
N LEU A 37 -11.52 3.15 -12.92
CA LEU A 37 -11.95 2.49 -14.15
C LEU A 37 -12.99 1.39 -13.90
N GLY A 38 -13.36 1.14 -12.64
CA GLY A 38 -14.28 0.09 -12.28
C GLY A 38 -13.71 -1.32 -12.34
N CYS A 39 -12.40 -1.45 -12.43
CA CYS A 39 -11.72 -2.74 -12.46
C CYS A 39 -11.38 -3.22 -11.06
N THR A 40 -11.26 -4.55 -10.89
CA THR A 40 -10.82 -5.15 -9.63
C THR A 40 -9.30 -5.19 -9.61
N SER A 41 -8.68 -4.68 -8.53
CA SER A 41 -7.25 -4.73 -8.37
C SER A 41 -6.88 -5.75 -7.30
N HIS A 42 -5.80 -6.51 -7.58
CA HIS A 42 -5.19 -7.44 -6.64
C HIS A 42 -3.81 -6.94 -6.19
N ASP A 43 -3.40 -5.76 -6.65
CA ASP A 43 -2.12 -5.14 -6.32
C ASP A 43 -2.35 -3.88 -5.51
N PHE A 44 -1.74 -3.83 -4.33
CA PHE A 44 -1.80 -2.67 -3.45
C PHE A 44 -0.39 -2.15 -3.26
N ASP A 45 -0.19 -0.86 -3.48
CA ASP A 45 1.11 -0.21 -3.38
C ASP A 45 1.01 0.91 -2.34
N PHE A 46 1.67 0.71 -1.20
CA PHE A 46 1.65 1.66 -0.10
C PHE A 46 2.98 2.37 0.04
N VAL A 47 2.92 3.66 0.31
CA VAL A 47 4.09 4.48 0.64
C VAL A 47 3.97 4.84 2.11
N ILE A 48 5.00 4.53 2.90
CA ILE A 48 4.94 4.55 4.36
C ILE A 48 6.11 5.37 4.90
N LYS A 49 5.81 6.29 5.83
CA LYS A 49 6.82 7.20 6.37
C LYS A 49 7.88 6.51 7.22
N ASN A 50 7.49 5.51 8.02
CA ASN A 50 8.40 4.95 9.02
C ASN A 50 9.11 3.70 8.51
N ASP A 51 8.63 2.52 8.84
CA ASP A 51 9.33 1.27 8.54
C ASP A 51 8.52 0.43 7.55
N ALA A 52 8.72 0.70 6.27
CA ALA A 52 7.96 0.03 5.21
C ALA A 52 8.26 -1.47 5.15
N ILE A 53 9.51 -1.86 5.36
CA ILE A 53 9.90 -3.29 5.34
C ILE A 53 9.21 -4.03 6.48
N LYS A 54 9.21 -3.46 7.67
CA LYS A 54 8.54 -4.05 8.83
C LYS A 54 7.04 -4.19 8.59
N ASP A 55 6.41 -3.17 8.03
CA ASP A 55 4.97 -3.18 7.77
C ASP A 55 4.59 -4.25 6.75
N ALA A 56 5.39 -4.43 5.69
CA ALA A 56 5.16 -5.52 4.75
C ALA A 56 5.30 -6.89 5.42
N ARG A 57 6.27 -7.05 6.32
CA ARG A 57 6.44 -8.29 7.07
C ARG A 57 5.25 -8.57 7.97
N ILE A 58 4.72 -7.55 8.63
CA ILE A 58 3.54 -7.67 9.49
C ILE A 58 2.34 -8.16 8.67
N ILE A 59 2.14 -7.59 7.49
CA ILE A 59 1.05 -8.00 6.60
C ILE A 59 1.23 -9.47 6.18
N ALA A 60 2.43 -9.84 5.76
CA ALA A 60 2.69 -11.22 5.36
C ALA A 60 2.43 -12.20 6.51
N ASN A 61 2.89 -11.87 7.71
CA ASN A 61 2.71 -12.73 8.88
C ASN A 61 1.23 -12.85 9.27
N HIS A 62 0.48 -11.78 9.17
CA HIS A 62 -0.94 -11.77 9.53
C HIS A 62 -1.74 -12.76 8.68
N PHE A 63 -1.41 -12.90 7.42
CA PHE A 63 -2.11 -13.76 6.46
C PHE A 63 -1.35 -15.06 6.15
N ASN A 64 -0.28 -15.35 6.88
CA ASN A 64 0.58 -16.52 6.61
C ASN A 64 1.10 -16.55 5.18
N GLY A 65 1.44 -15.38 4.66
CA GLY A 65 1.92 -15.23 3.30
C GLY A 65 3.44 -15.22 3.20
N ALA A 66 3.92 -14.93 2.01
CA ALA A 66 5.35 -14.81 1.73
C ALA A 66 5.79 -13.35 1.82
N PHE A 67 7.06 -13.14 2.18
CA PHE A 67 7.65 -11.82 2.35
C PHE A 67 8.96 -11.76 1.56
N TYR A 68 9.14 -10.66 0.81
CA TYR A 68 10.34 -10.42 0.02
C TYR A 68 10.80 -8.97 0.17
N ILE A 69 12.12 -8.77 0.33
CA ILE A 69 12.71 -7.44 0.22
C ILE A 69 13.07 -7.24 -1.25
N LEU A 70 12.46 -6.24 -1.88
CA LEU A 70 12.70 -5.95 -3.30
C LEU A 70 13.87 -5.01 -3.50
N ASP A 71 14.05 -4.03 -2.61
CA ASP A 71 15.10 -3.04 -2.73
C ASP A 71 15.43 -2.50 -1.34
N LYS A 72 16.62 -2.83 -0.83
CA LYS A 72 17.05 -2.38 0.50
C LYS A 72 17.33 -0.89 0.54
N THR A 73 17.88 -0.33 -0.52
CA THR A 73 18.23 1.08 -0.59
C THR A 73 16.99 1.95 -0.51
N ARG A 74 15.96 1.59 -1.27
CA ARG A 74 14.69 2.32 -1.27
C ARG A 74 13.72 1.81 -0.20
N GLN A 75 14.10 0.80 0.55
CA GLN A 75 13.28 0.15 1.57
C GLN A 75 11.91 -0.23 1.01
N THR A 76 11.94 -1.04 -0.03
CA THR A 76 10.74 -1.60 -0.66
C THR A 76 10.66 -3.09 -0.36
N ALA A 77 9.53 -3.54 0.13
CA ALA A 77 9.28 -4.95 0.41
C ALA A 77 7.89 -5.35 -0.06
N ARG A 78 7.74 -6.64 -0.35
CA ARG A 78 6.50 -7.21 -0.89
C ARG A 78 5.98 -8.29 0.02
N ALA A 79 4.68 -8.25 0.26
CA ALA A 79 3.93 -9.35 0.87
C ALA A 79 3.06 -10.00 -0.21
N LEU A 80 3.15 -11.32 -0.34
CA LEU A 80 2.26 -12.11 -1.19
C LEU A 80 1.31 -12.87 -0.28
N ILE A 81 0.03 -12.53 -0.33
CA ILE A 81 -0.96 -13.08 0.58
C ILE A 81 -2.15 -13.65 -0.19
N ASN A 82 -2.95 -14.48 0.48
CA ASN A 82 -4.21 -14.98 -0.05
C ASN A 82 -5.33 -14.49 0.86
N ILE A 83 -6.35 -13.91 0.25
CA ILE A 83 -7.57 -13.50 0.93
C ILE A 83 -8.72 -14.10 0.16
N GLU A 84 -9.50 -14.97 0.83
CA GLU A 84 -10.65 -15.63 0.24
C GLU A 84 -10.31 -16.37 -1.08
N GLY A 85 -9.13 -16.99 -1.12
CA GLY A 85 -8.68 -17.73 -2.30
C GLY A 85 -8.05 -16.86 -3.39
N GLU A 86 -8.07 -15.56 -3.23
CA GLU A 86 -7.49 -14.62 -4.20
C GLU A 86 -6.08 -14.24 -3.82
N ARG A 87 -5.17 -14.24 -4.80
CA ARG A 87 -3.79 -13.81 -4.59
C ARG A 87 -3.72 -12.28 -4.58
N ILE A 88 -3.16 -11.73 -3.50
CA ILE A 88 -3.01 -10.29 -3.32
C ILE A 88 -1.53 -9.97 -3.18
N VAL A 89 -1.07 -8.95 -3.91
CA VAL A 89 0.30 -8.45 -3.84
C VAL A 89 0.26 -7.11 -3.10
N VAL A 90 1.03 -7.00 -2.02
CA VAL A 90 1.11 -5.77 -1.23
C VAL A 90 2.55 -5.31 -1.20
N ASP A 91 2.82 -4.17 -1.81
CA ASP A 91 4.15 -3.55 -1.80
C ASP A 91 4.15 -2.36 -0.84
N CYS A 92 5.17 -2.30 0.00
CA CYS A 92 5.38 -1.19 0.92
C CYS A 92 6.74 -0.56 0.62
N THR A 93 6.75 0.74 0.39
CA THR A 93 7.96 1.51 0.07
C THR A 93 8.07 2.67 1.04
N LEU A 94 9.30 2.98 1.44
CA LEU A 94 9.55 4.13 2.32
C LEU A 94 9.18 5.43 1.60
N LEU A 95 8.46 6.31 2.31
CA LEU A 95 8.09 7.61 1.80
C LEU A 95 9.34 8.46 1.52
N HIS A 96 9.34 9.16 0.38
CA HIS A 96 10.41 10.07 0.03
C HIS A 96 10.64 11.09 1.16
N PRO A 97 11.91 11.47 1.46
CA PRO A 97 12.19 12.43 2.55
C PRO A 97 11.46 13.76 2.43
N HIS A 98 11.15 14.18 1.21
CA HIS A 98 10.42 15.43 0.95
C HIS A 98 8.92 15.24 0.83
N GLY A 99 8.41 14.07 1.19
CA GLY A 99 6.98 13.80 1.29
C GLY A 99 6.35 13.25 0.01
N ILE A 100 5.01 13.13 0.05
CA ILE A 100 4.25 12.44 -0.99
C ILE A 100 4.30 13.17 -2.33
N LEU A 101 4.37 14.48 -2.35
CA LEU A 101 4.45 15.21 -3.61
C LEU A 101 5.74 14.89 -4.37
N SER A 102 6.87 14.75 -3.65
CA SER A 102 8.13 14.35 -4.27
C SER A 102 8.08 12.92 -4.77
N ASP A 103 7.43 12.02 -4.03
CA ASP A 103 7.20 10.64 -4.47
C ASP A 103 6.41 10.62 -5.78
N LEU A 104 5.32 11.37 -5.85
CA LEU A 104 4.49 11.42 -7.04
C LEU A 104 5.22 12.02 -8.24
N ARG A 105 6.12 12.98 -8.00
CA ARG A 105 6.93 13.59 -9.06
C ARG A 105 7.93 12.63 -9.67
N GLN A 106 8.41 11.67 -8.89
CA GLN A 106 9.34 10.65 -9.38
C GLN A 106 8.63 9.56 -10.17
N ARG A 107 7.31 9.50 -10.06
CA ARG A 107 6.47 8.66 -10.90
C ARG A 107 6.04 9.50 -12.09
N ASP A 108 5.81 8.88 -13.23
CA ASP A 108 5.30 9.60 -14.39
C ASP A 108 3.97 10.28 -14.03
N PHE A 109 3.77 11.52 -14.48
CA PHE A 109 2.53 12.25 -14.26
C PHE A 109 1.40 11.61 -15.06
N THR A 110 0.96 10.45 -14.60
CA THR A 110 -0.13 9.69 -15.20
C THR A 110 -1.12 9.36 -14.09
N ILE A 111 -2.18 8.65 -14.45
CA ILE A 111 -3.14 8.14 -13.47
C ILE A 111 -2.45 7.26 -12.39
N ASN A 112 -1.29 6.68 -12.69
CA ASN A 112 -0.53 5.86 -11.75
C ASN A 112 0.20 6.69 -10.68
N ALA A 113 0.25 8.01 -10.84
CA ALA A 113 0.90 8.91 -9.88
C ALA A 113 -0.06 9.50 -8.85
N MET A 114 -1.28 8.95 -8.75
CA MET A 114 -2.24 9.40 -7.74
C MET A 114 -1.97 8.73 -6.39
N ALA A 115 -2.33 9.43 -5.30
CA ALA A 115 -2.16 8.92 -3.95
C ALA A 115 -3.40 9.23 -3.10
N VAL A 116 -3.73 8.30 -2.20
CA VAL A 116 -4.78 8.47 -1.20
C VAL A 116 -4.18 8.30 0.19
N ASP A 117 -4.39 9.30 1.05
CA ASP A 117 -3.96 9.23 2.44
C ASP A 117 -4.86 8.24 3.18
N LEU A 118 -4.26 7.20 3.79
CA LEU A 118 -5.02 6.17 4.50
C LEU A 118 -5.78 6.72 5.70
N LYS A 119 -5.36 7.84 6.25
CA LYS A 119 -6.07 8.49 7.35
C LYS A 119 -7.31 9.24 6.87
N LYS A 120 -7.45 9.43 5.56
CA LYS A 120 -8.58 10.13 4.93
C LYS A 120 -9.05 9.36 3.69
N PRO A 121 -9.49 8.10 3.86
CA PRO A 121 -9.82 7.25 2.71
C PRO A 121 -11.03 7.74 1.90
N ASP A 122 -11.82 8.65 2.46
CA ASP A 122 -13.00 9.18 1.77
C ASP A 122 -12.63 10.10 0.60
N ASP A 123 -11.37 10.50 0.50
CA ASP A 123 -10.88 11.32 -0.61
C ASP A 123 -10.78 10.54 -1.93
N LEU A 124 -10.96 9.24 -1.88
CA LEU A 124 -10.89 8.39 -3.08
C LEU A 124 -12.16 8.47 -3.92
#